data_03403ec3b4d0aac319e3c83a6a99dc77
#
_entry.id   03403ec3b4d0aac319e3c83a6a99dc77
#
_cell.length_a   1.000
_cell.length_b   1.000
_cell.length_c   1.000
_cell.angle_alpha   90.00
_cell.angle_beta   90.00
_cell.angle_gamma   90.00
#
_symmetry.space_group_name_H-M   'P 1'
#
loop_
_entity.id
_entity.type
_entity.pdbx_description
1 polymer ?
#
loop_
_entity_poly.entity_id
_entity_poly.type
_entity_poly.pdbx_seq_one_letter_code
_entity_poly.pdbx_strand_id
1 'polypeptide(L)'
;GREQILNVHVRKVPIDKDVETSYIARGTPGFSGADLANLVNEAALFAARSGKKKVSMEELELAKDKVMMGAERRSMVMSLDEKTKTAYHEAGHTIVGRALEHHDPVYKVSIIPRGRALGVTVFLPEEDKYSYSKESILDRICGLFGGRIAEELIYGEGGVTTGASNDIERATELARNMV
;
A
#
# COMPACT_ATOMS: atom_id res chain seq x y z
N GLY A 1 13.67 -14.11 10.14
CA GLY A 1 12.36 -14.75 10.04
C GLY A 1 11.80 -14.71 8.63
N ARG A 2 11.25 -13.57 8.16
CA ARG A 2 10.60 -13.47 6.83
C ARG A 2 11.51 -13.84 5.66
N GLU A 3 12.76 -13.41 5.65
CA GLU A 3 13.72 -13.77 4.60
C GLU A 3 13.96 -15.28 4.53
N GLN A 4 14.07 -15.95 5.67
CA GLN A 4 14.25 -17.41 5.70
C GLN A 4 13.02 -18.13 5.12
N ILE A 5 11.82 -17.65 5.41
CA ILE A 5 10.58 -18.20 4.85
C ILE A 5 10.53 -17.96 3.34
N LEU A 6 10.85 -16.76 2.86
CA LEU A 6 10.95 -16.46 1.43
C LEU A 6 11.96 -17.39 0.75
N ASN A 7 13.14 -17.58 1.33
CA ASN A 7 14.17 -18.48 0.80
C ASN A 7 13.69 -19.92 0.67
N VAL A 8 12.80 -20.38 1.54
CA VAL A 8 12.19 -21.73 1.39
C VAL A 8 11.23 -21.77 0.20
N HIS A 9 10.43 -20.73 -0.01
CA HIS A 9 9.43 -20.70 -1.08
C HIS A 9 10.05 -20.45 -2.46
N VAL A 10 11.04 -19.56 -2.57
CA VAL A 10 11.70 -19.27 -3.86
C VAL A 10 12.49 -20.46 -4.42
N ARG A 11 12.89 -21.43 -3.58
CA ARG A 11 13.52 -22.68 -4.06
C ARG A 11 12.61 -23.52 -4.94
N LYS A 12 11.31 -23.31 -4.86
CA LYS A 12 10.28 -24.05 -5.62
C LYS A 12 9.99 -23.47 -6.99
N VAL A 13 10.54 -22.31 -7.31
CA VAL A 13 10.33 -21.59 -8.56
C VAL A 13 11.68 -21.21 -9.18
N PRO A 14 11.81 -21.21 -10.52
CA PRO A 14 13.02 -20.72 -11.16
C PRO A 14 13.10 -19.20 -10.98
N ILE A 15 14.14 -18.75 -10.26
CA ILE A 15 14.41 -17.33 -10.01
C ILE A 15 15.57 -16.82 -10.84
N ASP A 16 15.60 -15.54 -11.16
CA ASP A 16 16.71 -14.88 -11.82
C ASP A 16 17.77 -14.42 -10.81
N LYS A 17 18.94 -14.04 -11.31
CA LYS A 17 20.10 -13.65 -10.49
C LYS A 17 19.93 -12.30 -9.78
N ASP A 18 18.99 -11.48 -10.24
CA ASP A 18 18.67 -10.16 -9.68
C ASP A 18 17.82 -10.25 -8.40
N VAL A 19 17.33 -11.43 -8.04
CA VAL A 19 16.41 -11.62 -6.93
C VAL A 19 17.12 -11.49 -5.58
N GLU A 20 16.76 -10.46 -4.83
CA GLU A 20 17.20 -10.21 -3.45
C GLU A 20 16.05 -10.42 -2.45
N THR A 21 15.96 -11.61 -1.88
CA THR A 21 14.92 -11.97 -0.91
C THR A 21 14.96 -11.11 0.37
N SER A 22 16.13 -10.63 0.77
CA SER A 22 16.31 -9.72 1.88
C SER A 22 15.58 -8.38 1.67
N TYR A 23 15.60 -7.86 0.44
CA TYR A 23 14.90 -6.64 0.07
C TYR A 23 13.37 -6.81 0.16
N ILE A 24 12.85 -7.91 -0.40
CA ILE A 24 11.42 -8.24 -0.30
C ILE A 24 11.00 -8.44 1.16
N ALA A 25 11.83 -9.12 1.97
CA ALA A 25 11.54 -9.34 3.39
C ALA A 25 11.44 -8.05 4.19
N ARG A 26 12.28 -7.06 3.91
CA ARG A 26 12.20 -5.72 4.52
C ARG A 26 10.95 -4.97 4.10
N GLY A 27 10.55 -5.10 2.83
CA GLY A 27 9.37 -4.45 2.27
C GLY A 27 8.03 -5.15 2.59
N THR A 28 8.01 -6.17 3.46
CA THR A 28 6.80 -6.94 3.83
C THR A 28 6.58 -7.01 5.34
N PRO A 29 6.57 -5.87 6.09
CA PRO A 29 6.30 -5.91 7.51
C PRO A 29 4.90 -6.46 7.77
N GLY A 30 4.75 -7.25 8.83
CA GLY A 30 3.48 -7.87 9.22
C GLY A 30 3.03 -9.07 8.37
N PHE A 31 3.74 -9.42 7.28
CA PHE A 31 3.38 -10.60 6.48
C PHE A 31 3.58 -11.89 7.27
N SER A 32 2.55 -12.73 7.23
CA SER A 32 2.62 -14.12 7.71
C SER A 32 3.40 -15.00 6.74
N GLY A 33 3.73 -16.22 7.16
CA GLY A 33 4.33 -17.22 6.27
C GLY A 33 3.44 -17.55 5.06
N ALA A 34 2.12 -17.52 5.24
CA ALA A 34 1.15 -17.74 4.17
C ALA A 34 1.15 -16.58 3.15
N ASP A 35 1.25 -15.34 3.61
CA ASP A 35 1.35 -14.16 2.73
C ASP A 35 2.63 -14.20 1.90
N LEU A 36 3.75 -14.57 2.51
CA LEU A 36 5.04 -14.71 1.81
C LEU A 36 5.02 -15.86 0.78
N ALA A 37 4.38 -16.98 1.11
CA ALA A 37 4.17 -18.07 0.16
C ALA A 37 3.31 -17.63 -1.02
N ASN A 38 2.21 -16.91 -0.74
CA ASN A 38 1.32 -16.35 -1.76
C ASN A 38 2.05 -15.33 -2.64
N LEU A 39 2.91 -14.48 -2.06
CA LEU A 39 3.72 -13.51 -2.81
C LEU A 39 4.61 -14.21 -3.85
N VAL A 40 5.31 -15.27 -3.46
CA VAL A 40 6.16 -16.03 -4.39
C VAL A 40 5.33 -16.71 -5.48
N ASN A 41 4.17 -17.26 -5.14
CA ASN A 41 3.24 -17.86 -6.09
C ASN A 41 2.71 -16.82 -7.11
N GLU A 42 2.30 -15.65 -6.63
CA GLU A 42 1.83 -14.56 -7.49
C GLU A 42 2.94 -14.05 -8.42
N ALA A 43 4.19 -13.96 -7.94
CA ALA A 43 5.33 -13.59 -8.77
C ALA A 43 5.57 -14.60 -9.89
N ALA A 44 5.45 -15.90 -9.60
CA ALA A 44 5.54 -16.95 -10.61
C ALA A 44 4.41 -16.84 -11.66
N LEU A 45 3.19 -16.49 -11.23
CA LEU A 45 2.06 -16.25 -12.15
C LEU A 45 2.30 -15.01 -13.03
N PHE A 46 2.87 -13.93 -12.48
CA PHE A 46 3.24 -12.76 -13.28
C PHE A 46 4.30 -13.10 -14.32
N ALA A 47 5.36 -13.83 -13.95
CA ALA A 47 6.38 -14.28 -14.89
C ALA A 47 5.79 -15.14 -16.00
N ALA A 48 4.93 -16.09 -15.67
CA ALA A 48 4.28 -16.97 -16.64
C ALA A 48 3.39 -16.17 -17.62
N ARG A 49 2.61 -15.21 -17.14
CA ARG A 49 1.77 -14.35 -17.97
C ARG A 49 2.58 -13.47 -18.93
N SER A 50 3.78 -13.06 -18.51
CA SER A 50 4.72 -12.28 -19.32
C SER A 50 5.60 -13.15 -20.22
N GLY A 51 5.39 -14.48 -20.26
CA GLY A 51 6.17 -15.40 -21.05
C GLY A 51 7.62 -15.60 -20.57
N LYS A 52 7.94 -15.12 -19.35
CA LYS A 52 9.27 -15.28 -18.74
C LYS A 52 9.42 -16.70 -18.18
N LYS A 53 10.62 -17.25 -18.30
CA LYS A 53 10.96 -18.59 -17.76
C LYS A 53 11.43 -18.55 -16.30
N LYS A 54 11.71 -17.37 -15.80
CA LYS A 54 12.20 -17.14 -14.44
C LYS A 54 11.49 -15.94 -13.81
N VAL A 55 11.37 -15.97 -12.50
CA VAL A 55 10.89 -14.85 -11.69
C VAL A 55 12.06 -13.90 -11.45
N SER A 56 11.90 -12.64 -11.86
CA SER A 56 12.86 -11.57 -11.56
C SER A 56 12.39 -10.74 -10.37
N MET A 57 13.21 -9.77 -9.96
CA MET A 57 12.85 -8.83 -8.90
C MET A 57 11.58 -8.03 -9.24
N GLU A 58 11.36 -7.72 -10.53
CA GLU A 58 10.17 -7.02 -11.02
C GLU A 58 8.88 -7.76 -10.68
N GLU A 59 8.81 -9.07 -10.94
CA GLU A 59 7.62 -9.88 -10.63
C GLU A 59 7.39 -10.01 -9.13
N LEU A 60 8.45 -10.08 -8.34
CA LEU A 60 8.33 -10.09 -6.87
C LEU A 60 7.79 -8.76 -6.33
N GLU A 61 8.22 -7.62 -6.87
CA GLU A 61 7.66 -6.31 -6.52
C GLU A 61 6.19 -6.18 -6.93
N LEU A 62 5.84 -6.60 -8.14
CA LEU A 62 4.44 -6.61 -8.59
C LEU A 62 3.55 -7.52 -7.72
N ALA A 63 4.09 -8.67 -7.32
CA ALA A 63 3.37 -9.60 -6.44
C ALA A 63 3.21 -9.02 -5.04
N LYS A 64 4.24 -8.38 -4.49
CA LYS A 64 4.17 -7.66 -3.22
C LYS A 64 3.07 -6.61 -3.24
N ASP A 65 3.05 -5.77 -4.27
CA ASP A 65 2.01 -4.76 -4.45
C ASP A 65 0.60 -5.38 -4.52
N LYS A 66 0.46 -6.48 -5.25
CA LYS A 66 -0.83 -7.18 -5.35
C LYS A 66 -1.29 -7.76 -4.02
N VAL A 67 -0.40 -8.35 -3.25
CA VAL A 67 -0.73 -8.93 -1.92
C VAL A 67 -1.07 -7.82 -0.92
N MET A 68 -0.34 -6.71 -0.94
CA MET A 68 -0.55 -5.58 -0.03
C MET A 68 -1.79 -4.75 -0.35
N MET A 69 -2.01 -4.45 -1.62
CA MET A 69 -2.98 -3.45 -2.08
C MET A 69 -4.16 -4.05 -2.85
N GLY A 70 -4.11 -5.35 -3.16
CA GLY A 70 -5.08 -6.01 -4.05
C GLY A 70 -4.75 -5.88 -5.53
N ALA A 71 -5.51 -6.62 -6.35
CA ALA A 71 -5.31 -6.65 -7.80
C ALA A 71 -5.66 -5.31 -8.46
N GLU A 72 -4.86 -4.89 -9.42
CA GLU A 72 -5.14 -3.71 -10.26
C GLU A 72 -6.38 -3.94 -11.14
N ARG A 73 -7.23 -2.92 -11.22
CA ARG A 73 -8.41 -2.91 -12.11
C ARG A 73 -8.13 -2.07 -13.36
N ARG A 74 -7.18 -2.53 -14.18
CA ARG A 74 -6.74 -1.81 -15.40
C ARG A 74 -7.84 -1.62 -16.44
N SER A 75 -8.87 -2.46 -16.42
CA SER A 75 -10.04 -2.34 -17.30
C SER A 75 -11.04 -1.28 -16.86
N MET A 76 -10.89 -0.71 -15.66
CA MET A 76 -11.76 0.36 -15.18
C MET A 76 -11.41 1.68 -15.87
N VAL A 77 -12.37 2.22 -16.60
CA VAL A 77 -12.22 3.52 -17.25
C VAL A 77 -12.68 4.61 -16.29
N MET A 78 -11.73 5.39 -15.81
CA MET A 78 -12.01 6.58 -15.01
C MET A 78 -11.99 7.82 -15.88
N SER A 79 -12.89 8.76 -15.63
CA SER A 79 -12.85 10.09 -16.25
C SER A 79 -11.59 10.84 -15.83
N LEU A 80 -11.18 11.86 -16.59
CA LEU A 80 -10.06 12.71 -16.20
C LEU A 80 -10.33 13.44 -14.89
N ASP A 81 -11.56 13.87 -14.67
CA ASP A 81 -12.00 14.54 -13.43
C ASP A 81 -11.82 13.60 -12.23
N GLU A 82 -12.30 12.36 -12.31
CA GLU A 82 -12.13 11.37 -11.23
C GLU A 82 -10.67 11.06 -10.97
N LYS A 83 -9.83 10.91 -12.01
CA LYS A 83 -8.39 10.72 -11.82
C LYS A 83 -7.74 11.90 -11.12
N THR A 84 -8.14 13.12 -11.49
CA THR A 84 -7.61 14.34 -10.88
C THR A 84 -8.02 14.46 -9.41
N LYS A 85 -9.29 14.22 -9.10
CA LYS A 85 -9.79 14.20 -7.71
C LYS A 85 -9.06 13.14 -6.88
N THR A 86 -8.94 11.93 -7.41
CA THR A 86 -8.20 10.85 -6.74
C THR A 86 -6.74 11.25 -6.50
N ALA A 87 -6.08 11.88 -7.49
CA ALA A 87 -4.69 12.30 -7.35
C ALA A 87 -4.50 13.34 -6.25
N TYR A 88 -5.40 14.31 -6.12
CA TYR A 88 -5.37 15.28 -5.02
C TYR A 88 -5.63 14.62 -3.67
N HIS A 89 -6.58 13.69 -3.61
CA HIS A 89 -6.88 12.92 -2.41
C HIS A 89 -5.64 12.16 -1.91
N GLU A 90 -5.01 11.38 -2.77
CA GLU A 90 -3.81 10.60 -2.41
C GLU A 90 -2.59 11.50 -2.11
N ALA A 91 -2.47 12.63 -2.82
CA ALA A 91 -1.45 13.64 -2.52
C ALA A 91 -1.66 14.24 -1.12
N GLY A 92 -2.90 14.45 -0.71
CA GLY A 92 -3.24 14.93 0.64
C GLY A 92 -2.73 13.99 1.72
N HIS A 93 -3.02 12.69 1.61
CA HIS A 93 -2.47 11.67 2.53
C HIS A 93 -0.94 11.71 2.56
N THR A 94 -0.33 11.78 1.38
CA THR A 94 1.12 11.77 1.21
C THR A 94 1.78 12.97 1.88
N ILE A 95 1.26 14.19 1.64
CA ILE A 95 1.83 15.44 2.16
C ILE A 95 1.71 15.47 3.68
N VAL A 96 0.53 15.14 4.21
CA VAL A 96 0.29 15.14 5.66
C VAL A 96 1.16 14.07 6.33
N GLY A 97 1.17 12.83 5.83
CA GLY A 97 1.98 11.75 6.42
C GLY A 97 3.49 12.04 6.41
N ARG A 98 3.98 12.74 5.37
CA ARG A 98 5.40 13.14 5.31
C ARG A 98 5.75 14.33 6.22
N ALA A 99 4.78 15.17 6.56
CA ALA A 99 5.00 16.33 7.43
C ALA A 99 4.99 15.97 8.91
N LEU A 100 4.50 14.81 9.28
CA LEU A 100 4.31 14.36 10.67
C LEU A 100 5.47 13.46 11.10
N GLU A 101 6.05 13.77 12.26
CA GLU A 101 7.28 13.15 12.74
C GLU A 101 7.11 11.66 13.12
N HIS A 102 5.96 11.31 13.70
CA HIS A 102 5.71 9.95 14.20
C HIS A 102 4.85 9.11 13.25
N HIS A 103 4.63 9.60 12.02
CA HIS A 103 3.94 8.85 10.97
C HIS A 103 4.90 7.86 10.29
N ASP A 104 4.37 6.71 9.86
CA ASP A 104 5.16 5.78 9.06
C ASP A 104 5.52 6.42 7.70
N PRO A 105 6.69 6.12 7.13
CA PRO A 105 7.10 6.69 5.85
C PRO A 105 6.19 6.23 4.70
N VAL A 106 6.05 7.10 3.69
CA VAL A 106 5.32 6.78 2.46
C VAL A 106 6.10 5.74 1.68
N TYR A 107 5.47 4.61 1.45
CA TYR A 107 6.02 3.55 0.60
C TYR A 107 5.62 3.72 -0.86
N LYS A 108 4.32 3.93 -1.11
CA LYS A 108 3.79 4.01 -2.47
C LYS A 108 2.52 4.85 -2.53
N VAL A 109 2.38 5.60 -3.62
CA VAL A 109 1.17 6.34 -3.98
C VAL A 109 0.75 5.90 -5.38
N SER A 110 -0.52 5.64 -5.59
CA SER A 110 -1.04 5.23 -6.90
C SER A 110 -2.46 5.70 -7.09
N ILE A 111 -2.79 6.09 -8.32
CA ILE A 111 -4.16 6.35 -8.78
C ILE A 111 -4.69 5.24 -9.68
N ILE A 112 -4.01 4.09 -9.69
CA ILE A 112 -4.50 2.91 -10.38
C ILE A 112 -5.53 2.23 -9.47
N PRO A 113 -6.78 2.06 -9.91
CA PRO A 113 -7.82 1.44 -9.08
C PRO A 113 -7.46 0.01 -8.66
N ARG A 114 -7.71 -0.30 -7.38
CA ARG A 114 -7.48 -1.61 -6.78
C ARG A 114 -8.65 -2.00 -5.88
N GLY A 115 -9.24 -3.16 -6.11
CA GLY A 115 -10.41 -3.57 -5.35
C GLY A 115 -11.54 -2.53 -5.44
N ARG A 116 -11.93 -1.92 -4.33
CA ARG A 116 -12.92 -0.84 -4.26
C ARG A 116 -12.29 0.56 -4.27
N ALA A 117 -10.99 0.67 -4.06
CA ALA A 117 -10.29 1.94 -4.02
C ALA A 117 -9.96 2.45 -5.43
N LEU A 118 -10.11 3.75 -5.66
CA LEU A 118 -9.75 4.42 -6.91
C LEU A 118 -8.27 4.81 -6.92
N GLY A 119 -7.70 5.07 -5.74
CA GLY A 119 -6.30 5.30 -5.48
C GLY A 119 -5.87 4.64 -4.20
N VAL A 120 -4.61 4.75 -3.87
CA VAL A 120 -4.04 4.23 -2.61
C VAL A 120 -2.76 4.95 -2.25
N THR A 121 -2.65 5.34 -0.99
CA THR A 121 -1.40 5.76 -0.35
C THR A 121 -1.03 4.72 0.70
N VAL A 122 0.12 4.08 0.52
CA VAL A 122 0.63 3.05 1.43
C VAL A 122 1.76 3.63 2.26
N PHE A 123 1.63 3.50 3.56
CA PHE A 123 2.66 3.81 4.53
C PHE A 123 3.20 2.50 5.08
N LEU A 124 4.51 2.37 5.19
CA LEU A 124 5.16 1.19 5.71
C LEU A 124 6.13 1.57 6.83
N PRO A 125 6.02 0.94 8.00
CA PRO A 125 7.00 1.12 9.06
C PRO A 125 8.36 0.58 8.60
N GLU A 126 9.45 1.25 8.99
CA GLU A 126 10.82 0.80 8.70
C GLU A 126 11.17 -0.50 9.43
N GLU A 127 10.53 -0.74 10.58
CA GLU A 127 10.70 -1.92 11.42
C GLU A 127 9.34 -2.51 11.84
N ASP A 128 9.34 -3.76 12.29
CA ASP A 128 8.13 -4.39 12.84
C ASP A 128 7.74 -3.69 14.16
N LYS A 129 6.58 -3.03 14.17
CA LYS A 129 6.03 -2.33 15.33
C LYS A 129 4.98 -3.20 16.02
N TYR A 130 5.16 -3.43 17.32
CA TYR A 130 4.22 -4.19 18.16
C TYR A 130 3.36 -3.29 19.04
N SER A 131 3.70 -2.01 19.17
CA SER A 131 2.95 -1.00 19.91
C SER A 131 3.06 0.36 19.24
N TYR A 132 2.07 1.20 19.49
CA TYR A 132 2.01 2.56 18.96
C TYR A 132 1.90 3.54 20.12
N SER A 133 2.70 4.60 20.09
CA SER A 133 2.55 5.72 21.01
C SER A 133 1.28 6.51 20.69
N LYS A 134 0.80 7.28 21.67
CA LYS A 134 -0.32 8.21 21.44
C LYS A 134 -0.03 9.18 20.30
N GLU A 135 1.18 9.70 20.22
CA GLU A 135 1.63 10.62 19.16
C GLU A 135 1.56 9.95 17.79
N SER A 136 2.06 8.71 17.67
CA SER A 136 1.97 7.95 16.42
C SER A 136 0.51 7.68 15.99
N ILE A 137 -0.40 7.42 16.94
CA ILE A 137 -1.82 7.24 16.63
C ILE A 137 -2.44 8.56 16.16
N LEU A 138 -2.13 9.67 16.81
CA LEU A 138 -2.61 11.00 16.40
C LEU A 138 -2.10 11.37 15.01
N ASP A 139 -0.84 11.14 14.71
CA ASP A 139 -0.25 11.39 13.40
C ASP A 139 -0.92 10.54 12.31
N ARG A 140 -1.21 9.27 12.60
CA ARG A 140 -1.97 8.39 11.69
C ARG A 140 -3.38 8.90 11.43
N ILE A 141 -4.08 9.39 12.46
CA ILE A 141 -5.41 9.99 12.31
C ILE A 141 -5.32 11.22 11.42
N CYS A 142 -4.35 12.11 11.64
CA CYS A 142 -4.12 13.27 10.77
C CYS A 142 -3.85 12.85 9.33
N GLY A 143 -2.99 11.84 9.13
CA GLY A 143 -2.71 11.26 7.81
C GLY A 143 -3.97 10.78 7.09
N LEU A 144 -4.90 10.11 7.80
CA LEU A 144 -6.17 9.64 7.24
C LEU A 144 -7.10 10.80 6.82
N PHE A 145 -7.07 11.95 7.50
CA PHE A 145 -7.85 13.12 7.07
C PHE A 145 -7.21 13.87 5.90
N GLY A 146 -5.95 13.62 5.57
CA GLY A 146 -5.21 14.33 4.51
C GLY A 146 -5.94 14.35 3.16
N GLY A 147 -6.50 13.21 2.74
CA GLY A 147 -7.26 13.10 1.50
C GLY A 147 -8.51 13.98 1.46
N ARG A 148 -9.31 13.91 2.53
CA ARG A 148 -10.53 14.75 2.68
C ARG A 148 -10.20 16.24 2.65
N ILE A 149 -9.18 16.66 3.39
CA ILE A 149 -8.78 18.06 3.47
C ILE A 149 -8.25 18.55 2.11
N ALA A 150 -7.50 17.73 1.38
CA ALA A 150 -7.06 18.09 0.03
C ALA A 150 -8.24 18.31 -0.93
N GLU A 151 -9.26 17.45 -0.91
CA GLU A 151 -10.48 17.65 -1.70
C GLU A 151 -11.18 18.97 -1.35
N GLU A 152 -11.32 19.27 -0.07
CA GLU A 152 -11.98 20.48 0.43
C GLU A 152 -11.21 21.75 0.02
N LEU A 153 -9.87 21.75 0.13
CA LEU A 153 -9.03 22.88 -0.27
C LEU A 153 -9.08 23.17 -1.76
N ILE A 154 -9.18 22.13 -2.60
CA ILE A 154 -9.15 22.31 -4.07
C ILE A 154 -10.52 22.53 -4.66
N TYR A 155 -11.56 21.87 -4.12
CA TYR A 155 -12.91 21.85 -4.71
C TYR A 155 -13.96 22.54 -3.84
N GLY A 156 -13.61 23.01 -2.64
CA GLY A 156 -14.54 23.55 -1.64
C GLY A 156 -15.39 22.47 -0.97
N GLU A 157 -16.16 22.84 0.05
CA GLU A 157 -17.00 21.89 0.82
C GLU A 157 -17.97 21.09 -0.06
N GLY A 158 -18.58 21.74 -1.06
CA GLY A 158 -19.54 21.08 -1.97
C GLY A 158 -18.90 20.11 -2.96
N GLY A 159 -17.56 20.13 -3.12
CA GLY A 159 -16.82 19.28 -4.04
C GLY A 159 -16.21 18.02 -3.40
N VAL A 160 -16.38 17.88 -2.08
CA VAL A 160 -15.88 16.71 -1.35
C VAL A 160 -16.65 15.47 -1.74
N THR A 161 -15.92 14.37 -1.93
CA THR A 161 -16.46 13.08 -2.37
C THR A 161 -16.66 12.10 -1.20
N THR A 162 -17.31 10.97 -1.48
CA THR A 162 -17.40 9.83 -0.55
C THR A 162 -16.11 9.03 -0.46
N GLY A 163 -15.06 9.42 -1.18
CA GLY A 163 -13.76 8.74 -1.20
C GLY A 163 -13.14 8.60 0.19
N ALA A 164 -13.32 9.60 1.04
CA ALA A 164 -12.81 9.61 2.41
C ALA A 164 -13.60 8.74 3.42
N SER A 165 -14.66 8.03 3.01
CA SER A 165 -15.51 7.29 3.95
C SER A 165 -14.71 6.24 4.75
N ASN A 166 -13.85 5.49 4.09
CA ASN A 166 -13.00 4.49 4.74
C ASN A 166 -11.95 5.12 5.66
N ASP A 167 -11.41 6.27 5.27
CA ASP A 167 -10.42 6.99 6.08
C ASP A 167 -11.03 7.52 7.38
N ILE A 168 -12.25 8.06 7.30
CA ILE A 168 -13.00 8.52 8.46
C ILE A 168 -13.36 7.36 9.39
N GLU A 169 -13.77 6.23 8.83
CA GLU A 169 -14.05 5.00 9.61
C GLU A 169 -12.81 4.54 10.36
N ARG A 170 -11.67 4.41 9.68
CA ARG A 170 -10.40 4.02 10.28
C ARG A 170 -9.88 5.02 11.30
N ALA A 171 -10.00 6.32 11.03
CA ALA A 171 -9.64 7.37 11.98
C ALA A 171 -10.47 7.29 13.27
N THR A 172 -11.78 7.03 13.12
CA THR A 172 -12.70 6.86 14.24
C THR A 172 -12.35 5.62 15.07
N GLU A 173 -12.01 4.51 14.41
CA GLU A 173 -11.57 3.29 15.08
C GLU A 173 -10.26 3.50 15.86
N LEU A 174 -9.26 4.15 15.24
CA LEU A 174 -8.01 4.49 15.92
C LEU A 174 -8.25 5.39 17.14
N ALA A 175 -9.11 6.39 17.01
CA ALA A 175 -9.45 7.28 18.12
C ALA A 175 -10.13 6.53 19.28
N ARG A 176 -11.02 5.58 18.99
CA ARG A 176 -11.68 4.74 20.01
C ARG A 176 -10.69 3.80 20.70
N ASN A 177 -9.72 3.25 19.96
CA ASN A 177 -8.73 2.32 20.51
C ASN A 177 -7.63 3.02 21.33
N MET A 178 -7.55 4.35 21.25
CA MET A 178 -6.59 5.15 22.00
C MET A 178 -7.03 5.44 23.45
N VAL A 179 -8.30 5.26 23.78
CA VAL A 179 -8.91 5.58 25.10
C VAL A 179 -8.91 4.38 26.04
#